data_acb52fedb58199ab78196eb3537efdde
#
_entry.id   acb52fedb58199ab78196eb3537efdde
#
_cell.length_a   1.000
_cell.length_b   1.000
_cell.length_c   1.000
_cell.angle_alpha   90.00
_cell.angle_beta   90.00
_cell.angle_gamma   90.00
#
_symmetry.space_group_name_H-M   'P 1'
#
loop_
_entity.id
_entity.type
_entity.pdbx_description
1 polymer ?
#
loop_
_entity_poly.entity_id
_entity_poly.type
_entity_poly.pdbx_seq_one_letter_code
_entity_poly.pdbx_strand_id
1 'polypeptide(L)'
;MFFIIFIIFCLFMIYYTSSQKTKFRKELQKKQQEKNFTLFITLSHIYGLPVAQNMLTQIFSNPNEYEFITGNTSFKLNKSKVTDVSITNNVEIQKNNVSSIGGAISGAILFGAVGAVIGGRSKEKTSNIIHSYLVFTFLDNNEIKYIAFNCTNAIQAKKFVKEFKITKTKEINNINL
;
A
#
# COMPACT_ATOMS: atom_id res chain seq x y z
N MET A 1 13.17 -26.12 -39.73
CA MET A 1 12.68 -26.93 -38.61
C MET A 1 12.75 -26.19 -37.27
N PHE A 2 13.86 -25.55 -36.87
CA PHE A 2 13.98 -24.79 -35.64
C PHE A 2 12.99 -23.63 -35.47
N PHE A 3 12.66 -22.93 -36.56
CA PHE A 3 11.74 -21.79 -36.52
C PHE A 3 10.30 -22.20 -36.15
N ILE A 4 9.85 -23.37 -36.62
CA ILE A 4 8.51 -23.90 -36.27
C ILE A 4 8.45 -24.29 -34.80
N ILE A 5 9.50 -24.93 -34.28
CA ILE A 5 9.60 -25.32 -32.88
C ILE A 5 9.58 -24.08 -31.99
N PHE A 6 10.27 -23.01 -32.40
CA PHE A 6 10.28 -21.73 -31.64
C PHE A 6 8.89 -21.07 -31.58
N ILE A 7 8.14 -21.08 -32.70
CA ILE A 7 6.77 -20.55 -32.75
C ILE A 7 5.86 -21.35 -31.81
N ILE A 8 5.92 -22.68 -31.84
CA ILE A 8 5.13 -23.54 -30.96
C ILE A 8 5.45 -23.26 -29.48
N PHE A 9 6.73 -23.08 -29.16
CA PHE A 9 7.16 -22.72 -27.80
C PHE A 9 6.61 -21.36 -27.36
N CYS A 10 6.65 -20.33 -28.21
CA CYS A 10 6.08 -19.02 -27.92
C CYS A 10 4.57 -19.08 -27.69
N LEU A 11 3.83 -19.82 -28.54
CA LEU A 11 2.39 -20.02 -28.38
C LEU A 11 2.07 -20.76 -27.07
N PHE A 12 2.85 -21.77 -26.72
CA PHE A 12 2.71 -22.48 -25.44
C PHE A 12 2.94 -21.56 -24.25
N MET A 13 3.95 -20.70 -24.28
CA MET A 13 4.23 -19.72 -23.21
C MET A 13 3.11 -18.69 -23.07
N ILE A 14 2.56 -18.19 -24.19
CA ILE A 14 1.41 -17.28 -24.18
C ILE A 14 0.18 -17.96 -23.57
N TYR A 15 -0.12 -19.19 -23.99
CA TYR A 15 -1.22 -19.97 -23.45
C TYR A 15 -1.05 -20.24 -21.95
N TYR A 16 0.14 -20.65 -21.52
CA TYR A 16 0.45 -20.91 -20.12
C TYR A 16 0.27 -19.67 -19.25
N THR A 17 0.84 -18.53 -19.64
CA THR A 17 0.70 -17.26 -18.92
C THR A 17 -0.74 -16.76 -18.86
N SER A 18 -1.50 -16.93 -19.94
CA SER A 18 -2.92 -16.58 -20.01
C SER A 18 -3.76 -17.44 -19.05
N SER A 19 -3.49 -18.75 -19.02
CA SER A 19 -4.16 -19.69 -18.10
C SER A 19 -3.93 -19.32 -16.63
N GLN A 20 -2.70 -18.98 -16.25
CA GLN A 20 -2.38 -18.55 -14.89
C GLN A 20 -3.10 -17.24 -14.49
N LYS A 21 -3.15 -16.26 -15.39
CA LYS A 21 -3.90 -15.02 -15.17
C LYS A 21 -5.40 -15.27 -14.96
N THR A 22 -5.96 -16.21 -15.72
CA THR A 22 -7.38 -16.55 -15.61
C THR A 22 -7.69 -17.26 -14.27
N LYS A 23 -6.84 -18.19 -13.83
CA LYS A 23 -6.96 -18.85 -12.53
C LYS A 23 -6.88 -17.82 -11.40
N PHE A 24 -5.89 -16.94 -11.42
CA PHE A 24 -5.74 -15.87 -10.44
C PHE A 24 -6.95 -14.93 -10.39
N ARG A 25 -7.49 -14.53 -11.54
CA ARG A 25 -8.72 -13.70 -11.59
C ARG A 25 -9.93 -14.42 -10.98
N LYS A 26 -10.13 -15.70 -11.28
CA LYS A 26 -11.21 -16.49 -10.68
C LYS A 26 -11.06 -16.62 -9.17
N GLU A 27 -9.86 -16.83 -8.70
CA GLU A 27 -9.56 -16.90 -7.25
C GLU A 27 -9.83 -15.55 -6.57
N LEU A 28 -9.42 -14.44 -7.18
CA LEU A 28 -9.73 -13.10 -6.67
C LEU A 28 -11.24 -12.84 -6.65
N GLN A 29 -11.96 -13.22 -7.70
CA GLN A 29 -13.44 -13.06 -7.73
C GLN A 29 -14.10 -13.88 -6.63
N LYS A 30 -13.66 -15.13 -6.42
CA LYS A 30 -14.14 -15.97 -5.30
C LYS A 30 -13.85 -15.32 -3.95
N LYS A 31 -12.63 -14.87 -3.71
CA LYS A 31 -12.26 -14.12 -2.50
C LYS A 31 -13.07 -12.85 -2.34
N GLN A 32 -13.38 -12.13 -3.43
CA GLN A 32 -14.20 -10.93 -3.40
C GLN A 32 -15.64 -11.23 -2.96
N GLN A 33 -16.22 -12.31 -3.45
CA GLN A 33 -17.56 -12.74 -3.02
C GLN A 33 -17.58 -13.19 -1.55
N GLU A 34 -16.55 -13.92 -1.11
CA GLU A 34 -16.45 -14.40 0.27
C GLU A 34 -16.14 -13.29 1.29
N LYS A 35 -15.29 -12.32 0.93
CA LYS A 35 -14.80 -11.27 1.85
C LYS A 35 -15.41 -9.88 1.62
N ASN A 36 -16.21 -9.69 0.58
CA ASN A 36 -16.88 -8.42 0.24
C ASN A 36 -15.94 -7.21 0.20
N PHE A 37 -14.72 -7.37 -0.36
CA PHE A 37 -13.78 -6.27 -0.48
C PHE A 37 -14.04 -5.40 -1.72
N THR A 38 -13.77 -4.11 -1.62
CA THR A 38 -13.92 -3.11 -2.70
C THR A 38 -12.65 -2.93 -3.50
N LEU A 39 -11.49 -2.95 -2.84
CA LEU A 39 -10.18 -2.78 -3.45
C LEU A 39 -9.22 -3.87 -2.99
N PHE A 40 -8.28 -4.20 -3.89
CA PHE A 40 -7.21 -5.14 -3.64
C PHE A 40 -5.92 -4.68 -4.33
N ILE A 41 -4.79 -4.81 -3.62
CA ILE A 41 -3.45 -4.59 -4.17
C ILE A 41 -2.43 -5.46 -3.43
N THR A 42 -1.34 -5.84 -4.10
CA THR A 42 -0.19 -6.48 -3.46
C THR A 42 1.00 -5.55 -3.51
N LEU A 43 1.57 -5.22 -2.36
CA LEU A 43 2.71 -4.30 -2.21
C LEU A 43 3.76 -4.90 -1.27
N SER A 44 5.00 -4.39 -1.37
CA SER A 44 6.05 -4.75 -0.41
C SER A 44 5.89 -3.96 0.88
N HIS A 45 5.83 -4.66 2.02
CA HIS A 45 5.80 -4.06 3.35
C HIS A 45 7.11 -3.32 3.65
N ILE A 46 7.01 -2.14 4.23
CA ILE A 46 8.17 -1.34 4.65
C ILE A 46 8.20 -1.16 6.15
N TYR A 47 7.05 -0.81 6.77
CA TYR A 47 6.98 -0.46 8.19
C TYR A 47 5.58 -0.69 8.77
N GLY A 48 5.51 -0.95 10.08
CA GLY A 48 4.28 -0.87 10.90
C GLY A 48 3.55 -2.17 11.11
N LEU A 49 3.84 -3.25 10.38
CA LEU A 49 3.37 -4.60 10.69
C LEU A 49 4.49 -5.41 11.36
N PRO A 50 4.16 -6.36 12.24
CA PRO A 50 5.14 -7.24 12.87
C PRO A 50 5.60 -8.36 11.90
N VAL A 51 6.07 -7.96 10.72
CA VAL A 51 6.60 -8.84 9.68
C VAL A 51 7.89 -8.25 9.11
N ALA A 52 8.71 -9.07 8.48
CA ALA A 52 9.96 -8.61 7.88
C ALA A 52 9.71 -7.55 6.78
N GLN A 53 10.66 -6.63 6.63
CA GLN A 53 10.63 -5.65 5.55
C GLN A 53 10.73 -6.33 4.18
N ASN A 54 10.12 -5.70 3.17
CA ASN A 54 10.05 -6.15 1.79
C ASN A 54 9.24 -7.44 1.56
N MET A 55 8.56 -7.97 2.58
CA MET A 55 7.60 -9.06 2.36
C MET A 55 6.41 -8.57 1.55
N LEU A 56 6.00 -9.38 0.58
CA LEU A 56 4.80 -9.11 -0.21
C LEU A 56 3.56 -9.26 0.67
N THR A 57 2.79 -8.20 0.74
CA THR A 57 1.56 -8.12 1.53
C THR A 57 0.39 -7.84 0.60
N GLN A 58 -0.63 -8.66 0.69
CA GLN A 58 -1.92 -8.44 0.06
C GLN A 58 -2.73 -7.49 0.93
N ILE A 59 -3.22 -6.41 0.34
CA ILE A 59 -3.99 -5.37 1.02
C ILE A 59 -5.40 -5.38 0.46
N PHE A 60 -6.38 -5.60 1.31
CA PHE A 60 -7.80 -5.59 0.98
C PHE A 60 -8.48 -4.42 1.67
N SER A 61 -9.37 -3.73 0.96
CA SER A 61 -10.28 -2.75 1.55
C SER A 61 -11.65 -3.37 1.65
N ASN A 62 -12.07 -3.74 2.86
CA ASN A 62 -13.41 -4.20 3.19
C ASN A 62 -14.28 -2.98 3.60
N PRO A 63 -15.60 -3.11 3.75
CA PRO A 63 -16.45 -1.98 4.14
C PRO A 63 -16.01 -1.27 5.42
N ASN A 64 -15.63 -2.02 6.47
CA ASN A 64 -15.32 -1.49 7.80
C ASN A 64 -13.85 -1.57 8.20
N GLU A 65 -13.02 -2.30 7.44
CA GLU A 65 -11.63 -2.56 7.81
C GLU A 65 -10.72 -2.65 6.59
N TYR A 66 -9.44 -2.37 6.79
CA TYR A 66 -8.37 -2.82 5.91
C TYR A 66 -7.80 -4.13 6.45
N GLU A 67 -7.60 -5.10 5.56
CA GLU A 67 -6.97 -6.39 5.89
C GLU A 67 -5.64 -6.50 5.15
N PHE A 68 -4.59 -6.81 5.90
CA PHE A 68 -3.23 -6.98 5.38
C PHE A 68 -2.83 -8.44 5.56
N ILE A 69 -2.60 -9.18 4.48
CA ILE A 69 -2.23 -10.60 4.52
C ILE A 69 -0.80 -10.75 4.02
N THR A 70 0.07 -11.26 4.89
CA THR A 70 1.48 -11.54 4.60
C THR A 70 1.77 -13.00 4.92
N GLY A 71 2.05 -13.81 3.89
CA GLY A 71 2.15 -15.26 4.06
C GLY A 71 0.84 -15.84 4.61
N ASN A 72 0.92 -16.48 5.77
CA ASN A 72 -0.25 -17.09 6.46
C ASN A 72 -0.82 -16.18 7.57
N THR A 73 -0.30 -14.97 7.73
CA THR A 73 -0.73 -14.06 8.81
C THR A 73 -1.61 -12.95 8.25
N SER A 74 -2.74 -12.70 8.92
CA SER A 74 -3.66 -11.61 8.59
C SER A 74 -3.70 -10.60 9.73
N PHE A 75 -3.63 -9.31 9.36
CA PHE A 75 -3.75 -8.17 10.26
C PHE A 75 -4.94 -7.33 9.82
N LYS A 76 -5.76 -6.87 10.76
CA LYS A 76 -6.97 -6.10 10.50
C LYS A 76 -6.86 -4.72 11.14
N LEU A 77 -7.17 -3.69 10.36
CA LEU A 77 -7.20 -2.31 10.81
C LEU A 77 -8.59 -1.73 10.56
N ASN A 78 -9.32 -1.43 11.65
CA ASN A 78 -10.64 -0.81 11.54
C ASN A 78 -10.53 0.58 10.91
N LYS A 79 -11.34 0.87 9.91
CA LYS A 79 -11.36 2.16 9.19
C LYS A 79 -11.67 3.34 10.11
N SER A 80 -12.45 3.13 11.16
CA SER A 80 -12.75 4.18 12.15
C SER A 80 -11.52 4.70 12.89
N LYS A 81 -10.47 3.87 13.05
CA LYS A 81 -9.19 4.25 13.64
C LYS A 81 -8.27 4.98 12.66
N VAL A 82 -8.52 4.86 11.34
CA VAL A 82 -7.66 5.44 10.31
C VAL A 82 -7.92 6.93 10.20
N THR A 83 -6.88 7.72 10.39
CA THR A 83 -6.93 9.19 10.31
C THR A 83 -6.54 9.70 8.93
N ASP A 84 -5.66 8.99 8.22
CA ASP A 84 -5.25 9.34 6.85
C ASP A 84 -4.79 8.12 6.06
N VAL A 85 -5.00 8.16 4.74
CA VAL A 85 -4.41 7.26 3.74
C VAL A 85 -3.82 8.13 2.64
N SER A 86 -2.50 8.12 2.51
CA SER A 86 -1.77 8.99 1.58
C SER A 86 -0.68 8.26 0.81
N ILE A 87 -0.26 8.88 -0.30
CA ILE A 87 0.94 8.49 -1.02
C ILE A 87 1.96 9.60 -0.84
N THR A 88 3.13 9.23 -0.33
CA THR A 88 4.28 10.11 -0.17
C THR A 88 5.50 9.55 -0.89
N ASN A 89 6.52 10.35 -1.08
CA ASN A 89 7.78 9.91 -1.68
C ASN A 89 8.97 10.20 -0.75
N ASN A 90 10.11 9.56 -1.02
CA ASN A 90 11.31 9.72 -0.23
C ASN A 90 11.82 11.17 -0.17
N VAL A 91 11.60 11.96 -1.22
CA VAL A 91 12.01 13.38 -1.29
C VAL A 91 11.14 14.24 -0.36
N GLU A 92 9.82 14.04 -0.35
CA GLU A 92 8.89 14.73 0.55
C GLU A 92 9.17 14.40 2.02
N ILE A 93 9.45 13.14 2.33
CA ILE A 93 9.83 12.71 3.66
C ILE A 93 11.10 13.41 4.15
N GLN A 94 12.12 13.52 3.29
CA GLN A 94 13.37 14.22 3.63
C GLN A 94 13.16 15.72 3.83
N LYS A 95 12.39 16.38 2.96
CA LYS A 95 12.07 17.81 3.09
C LYS A 95 11.36 18.12 4.40
N ASN A 96 10.40 17.29 4.78
CA ASN A 96 9.64 17.47 6.01
C ASN A 96 10.51 17.27 7.26
N ASN A 97 11.49 16.38 7.22
CA ASN A 97 12.46 16.20 8.31
C ASN A 97 13.42 17.39 8.49
N VAL A 98 13.74 18.11 7.39
CA VAL A 98 14.65 19.27 7.43
C VAL A 98 13.91 20.54 7.84
N SER A 99 12.64 20.71 7.49
CA SER A 99 11.85 21.92 7.76
C SER A 99 11.26 22.01 9.16
N SER A 100 11.39 20.98 10.00
CA SER A 100 10.79 20.94 11.34
C SER A 100 11.58 21.66 12.43
N ILE A 101 12.62 22.45 12.11
CA ILE A 101 13.38 23.24 13.08
C ILE A 101 12.66 24.54 13.48
N GLY A 102 11.50 24.87 12.89
CA GLY A 102 10.82 26.13 13.18
C GLY A 102 9.36 26.18 12.79
N GLY A 103 8.52 25.33 13.36
CA GLY A 103 7.08 25.59 13.40
C GLY A 103 6.28 25.05 12.22
N ALA A 104 5.82 23.86 12.35
CA ALA A 104 4.49 23.36 11.97
C ALA A 104 4.36 21.91 12.42
N ILE A 105 3.62 21.74 13.47
CA ILE A 105 3.41 20.48 14.22
C ILE A 105 2.68 19.39 13.41
N SER A 106 2.32 19.60 12.18
CA SER A 106 1.46 18.68 11.41
C SER A 106 2.15 17.74 10.43
N GLY A 107 3.40 17.95 10.06
CA GLY A 107 4.06 17.14 9.04
C GLY A 107 5.24 16.28 9.53
N ALA A 108 6.05 16.79 10.46
CA ALA A 108 7.30 16.16 10.86
C ALA A 108 7.12 15.03 11.88
N ILE A 109 6.10 15.10 12.71
CA ILE A 109 5.75 14.02 13.66
C ILE A 109 5.16 12.84 12.90
N LEU A 110 4.51 13.10 11.76
CA LEU A 110 3.81 12.09 10.99
C LEU A 110 4.73 11.02 10.36
N PHE A 111 5.99 11.35 10.10
CA PHE A 111 6.90 10.43 9.39
C PHE A 111 8.16 10.08 10.18
N GLY A 112 8.25 10.45 11.47
CA GLY A 112 9.45 10.25 12.27
C GLY A 112 9.99 8.82 12.22
N ALA A 113 9.19 7.83 12.55
CA ALA A 113 9.60 6.42 12.51
C ALA A 113 9.67 5.89 11.07
N VAL A 114 8.67 6.18 10.22
CA VAL A 114 8.67 5.82 8.81
C VAL A 114 9.77 6.58 8.07
N GLY A 115 9.98 7.85 8.36
CA GLY A 115 11.04 8.67 7.81
C GLY A 115 12.44 8.17 8.16
N ALA A 116 12.67 7.69 9.37
CA ALA A 116 13.93 7.08 9.78
C ALA A 116 14.21 5.78 9.02
N VAL A 117 13.21 4.93 8.82
CA VAL A 117 13.35 3.67 8.08
C VAL A 117 13.56 3.92 6.58
N ILE A 118 12.83 4.88 6.00
CA ILE A 118 12.90 5.20 4.56
C ILE A 118 14.11 6.10 4.27
N GLY A 119 14.35 7.12 5.09
CA GLY A 119 15.43 8.10 4.92
C GLY A 119 16.82 7.60 5.30
N GLY A 120 16.91 6.65 6.25
CA GLY A 120 18.20 6.04 6.64
C GLY A 120 18.87 5.21 5.53
N ARG A 121 18.10 4.77 4.52
CA ARG A 121 18.63 4.07 3.33
C ARG A 121 19.20 4.99 2.26
N SER A 122 18.92 6.29 2.32
CA SER A 122 19.37 7.24 1.29
C SER A 122 20.82 7.70 1.42
N LYS A 123 21.58 7.19 2.39
CA LYS A 123 23.02 7.42 2.49
C LYS A 123 23.88 6.58 1.53
N GLU A 124 23.29 5.61 0.83
CA GLU A 124 23.99 4.92 -0.24
C GLU A 124 23.71 5.59 -1.58
N LYS A 125 24.73 6.27 -2.10
CA LYS A 125 24.94 6.75 -3.49
C LYS A 125 23.67 7.00 -4.31
N THR A 126 23.28 8.29 -4.43
CA THR A 126 22.72 8.91 -5.65
C THR A 126 22.06 7.96 -6.67
N SER A 127 21.03 7.23 -6.31
CA SER A 127 20.06 6.82 -7.30
C SER A 127 18.95 7.88 -7.33
N ASN A 128 18.78 8.55 -8.46
CA ASN A 128 17.67 9.50 -8.71
C ASN A 128 16.30 8.78 -8.76
N ILE A 129 16.17 7.62 -8.12
CA ILE A 129 14.94 6.83 -8.11
C ILE A 129 14.04 7.39 -7.02
N ILE A 130 12.92 7.96 -7.45
CA ILE A 130 11.86 8.40 -6.54
C ILE A 130 11.05 7.17 -6.15
N HIS A 131 11.16 6.76 -4.88
CA HIS A 131 10.32 5.72 -4.31
C HIS A 131 9.05 6.33 -3.73
N SER A 132 7.91 5.76 -4.08
CA SER A 132 6.60 6.17 -3.57
C SER A 132 6.08 5.13 -2.56
N TYR A 133 5.40 5.60 -1.52
CA TYR A 133 4.91 4.78 -0.41
C TYR A 133 3.44 5.07 -0.16
N LEU A 134 2.63 4.00 -0.07
CA LEU A 134 1.27 4.06 0.43
C LEU A 134 1.33 3.95 1.96
N VAL A 135 0.84 4.97 2.65
CA VAL A 135 0.88 5.07 4.11
C VAL A 135 -0.53 5.12 4.66
N PHE A 136 -0.80 4.23 5.62
CA PHE A 136 -1.99 4.26 6.46
C PHE A 136 -1.59 4.85 7.80
N THR A 137 -2.21 5.96 8.20
CA THR A 137 -2.04 6.61 9.49
C THR A 137 -3.26 6.30 10.35
N PHE A 138 -3.06 5.85 11.58
CA PHE A 138 -4.16 5.48 12.46
C PHE A 138 -3.85 5.78 13.93
N LEU A 139 -4.91 5.89 14.72
CA LEU A 139 -4.83 6.05 16.17
C LEU A 139 -4.94 4.68 16.86
N ASP A 140 -4.00 4.37 17.72
CA ASP A 140 -4.01 3.21 18.58
C ASP A 140 -3.55 3.61 19.99
N ASN A 141 -4.44 3.47 20.99
CA ASN A 141 -4.22 3.92 22.37
C ASN A 141 -3.79 5.39 22.48
N ASN A 142 -4.42 6.29 21.73
CA ASN A 142 -4.09 7.73 21.61
C ASN A 142 -2.70 8.03 21.02
N GLU A 143 -2.00 7.03 20.49
CA GLU A 143 -0.77 7.19 19.76
C GLU A 143 -1.02 7.11 18.25
N ILE A 144 -0.34 7.99 17.49
CA ILE A 144 -0.38 7.95 16.04
C ILE A 144 0.61 6.87 15.57
N LYS A 145 0.08 5.86 14.85
CA LYS A 145 0.84 4.77 14.28
C LYS A 145 0.71 4.76 12.75
N TYR A 146 1.66 4.09 12.10
CA TYR A 146 1.76 4.05 10.64
C TYR A 146 1.98 2.64 10.15
N ILE A 147 1.38 2.31 8.98
CA ILE A 147 1.72 1.14 8.18
C ILE A 147 2.09 1.66 6.80
N ALA A 148 3.27 1.30 6.30
CA ALA A 148 3.79 1.80 5.03
C ALA A 148 4.19 0.66 4.09
N PHE A 149 3.85 0.84 2.80
CA PHE A 149 4.14 -0.09 1.73
C PHE A 149 4.79 0.62 0.55
N ASN A 150 5.76 -0.01 -0.10
CA ASN A 150 6.32 0.51 -1.34
C ASN A 150 5.28 0.37 -2.46
N CYS A 151 4.87 1.49 -3.04
CA CYS A 151 3.90 1.53 -4.14
C CYS A 151 4.48 2.18 -5.40
N THR A 152 5.80 2.23 -5.55
CA THR A 152 6.49 2.74 -6.74
C THR A 152 5.92 2.04 -7.98
N ASN A 153 5.43 2.83 -8.95
CA ASN A 153 4.74 2.36 -10.16
C ASN A 153 3.38 1.66 -9.95
N ALA A 154 2.84 1.63 -8.73
CA ALA A 154 1.56 0.99 -8.43
C ALA A 154 0.38 1.99 -8.54
N ILE A 155 -0.12 2.20 -9.76
CA ILE A 155 -1.24 3.13 -10.03
C ILE A 155 -2.48 2.82 -9.17
N GLN A 156 -2.70 1.54 -8.84
CA GLN A 156 -3.85 1.11 -8.03
C GLN A 156 -3.80 1.64 -6.60
N ALA A 157 -2.61 1.98 -6.06
CA ALA A 157 -2.49 2.57 -4.72
C ALA A 157 -3.28 3.88 -4.59
N LYS A 158 -3.39 4.68 -5.68
CA LYS A 158 -4.19 5.90 -5.72
C LYS A 158 -5.69 5.66 -5.45
N LYS A 159 -6.19 4.44 -5.75
CA LYS A 159 -7.59 4.09 -5.50
C LYS A 159 -7.88 3.99 -4.00
N PHE A 160 -6.95 3.48 -3.20
CA PHE A 160 -7.09 3.44 -1.75
C PHE A 160 -7.18 4.83 -1.14
N VAL A 161 -6.33 5.76 -1.59
CA VAL A 161 -6.39 7.18 -1.18
C VAL A 161 -7.74 7.81 -1.54
N LYS A 162 -8.20 7.57 -2.78
CA LYS A 162 -9.48 8.11 -3.25
C LYS A 162 -10.66 7.54 -2.47
N GLU A 163 -10.68 6.22 -2.23
CA GLU A 163 -11.73 5.56 -1.44
C GLU A 163 -11.81 6.14 -0.03
N PHE A 164 -10.65 6.25 0.65
CA PHE A 164 -10.60 6.81 2.00
C PHE A 164 -11.17 8.24 2.05
N LYS A 165 -10.75 9.12 1.13
CA LYS A 165 -11.26 10.50 1.07
C LYS A 165 -12.78 10.55 0.86
N ILE A 166 -13.32 9.73 -0.05
CA ILE A 166 -14.76 9.67 -0.30
C ILE A 166 -15.52 9.19 0.94
N THR A 167 -15.03 8.17 1.63
CA THR A 167 -15.65 7.62 2.85
C THR A 167 -15.65 8.67 3.96
N LYS A 168 -14.52 9.33 4.21
CA LYS A 168 -14.39 10.41 5.21
C LYS A 168 -15.36 11.57 4.93
N THR A 169 -15.46 12.02 3.67
CA THR A 169 -16.38 13.10 3.30
C THR A 169 -17.83 12.74 3.57
N LYS A 170 -18.24 11.49 3.31
CA LYS A 170 -19.59 11.01 3.59
C LYS A 170 -19.88 10.97 5.10
N GLU A 171 -18.94 10.54 5.91
CA GLU A 171 -19.08 10.53 7.38
C GLU A 171 -19.30 11.94 7.93
N ILE A 172 -18.52 12.93 7.47
CA ILE A 172 -18.64 14.33 7.89
C ILE A 172 -20.01 14.90 7.51
N ASN A 173 -20.48 14.63 6.28
CA ASN A 173 -21.77 15.14 5.82
C ASN A 173 -22.98 14.52 6.54
N ASN A 174 -22.83 13.33 7.12
CA ASN A 174 -23.89 12.67 7.90
C ASN A 174 -23.96 13.15 9.35
N ILE A 175 -22.98 13.92 9.84
CA ILE A 175 -22.95 14.47 11.23
C ILE A 175 -23.59 15.87 11.31
N ASN A 176 -23.83 16.55 10.19
CA ASN A 176 -24.40 17.89 10.12
C ASN A 176 -25.94 17.88 9.99
N LEU A 177 -26.63 17.25 10.95
CA LEU A 177 -28.09 17.39 11.17
C LEU A 177 -28.38 17.74 12.62
#